data_779473cfbb66c161801726530a95c3a5
#
_entry.id   779473cfbb66c161801726530a95c3a5
#
_cell.length_a   1.000
_cell.length_b   1.000
_cell.length_c   1.000
_cell.angle_alpha   90.00
_cell.angle_beta   90.00
_cell.angle_gamma   90.00
#
_symmetry.space_group_name_H-M   'P 1'
#
loop_
_entity.id
_entity.type
_entity.pdbx_description
1 polymer ?
#
loop_
_entity_poly.entity_id
_entity_poly.type
_entity_poly.pdbx_seq_one_letter_code
_entity_poly.pdbx_strand_id
1 'polypeptide(L)'
;MRYIKEILKNNRIWVLAYIGLGIFNAFMANYKTDYFQKVIDGLATGTLTFAGVITYGLILLVNYCMNYLDNYPEKKLEYGIYLDFKLLSLRKISTIDYTEYQKIGTGKLVQRIENGSSAGRNVVFNFWLRLIRDLLPTIVFSVYFIWKIDKIITYILFVGYMLIFIITNILLKFLYKIKEKILNSEELFNHFLVRGFMEMLVFRMSKQFPSEIKKTRSAKENIVSSKV
;
A
#
# COMPACT_ATOMS: atom_id res chain seq x y z
N MET A 1 4.81 -14.04 -13.09
CA MET A 1 4.78 -14.83 -11.82
C MET A 1 6.14 -15.42 -11.41
N ARG A 2 7.03 -15.85 -12.35
CA ARG A 2 8.35 -16.45 -12.02
C ARG A 2 9.25 -15.50 -11.21
N TYR A 3 9.35 -14.24 -11.58
CA TYR A 3 10.19 -13.24 -10.91
C TYR A 3 9.72 -12.90 -9.48
N ILE A 4 8.40 -12.84 -9.26
CA ILE A 4 7.84 -12.59 -7.91
C ILE A 4 8.19 -13.74 -6.97
N LYS A 5 8.10 -14.99 -7.46
CA LYS A 5 8.51 -16.16 -6.66
C LYS A 5 9.99 -16.14 -6.30
N GLU A 6 10.85 -15.69 -7.21
CA GLU A 6 12.29 -15.54 -6.97
C GLU A 6 12.58 -14.50 -5.89
N ILE A 7 11.96 -13.32 -5.96
CA ILE A 7 12.08 -12.26 -4.95
C ILE A 7 11.59 -12.72 -3.58
N LEU A 8 10.43 -13.36 -3.51
CA LEU A 8 9.89 -13.86 -2.25
C LEU A 8 10.75 -14.98 -1.67
N LYS A 9 11.34 -15.83 -2.51
CA LYS A 9 12.28 -16.88 -2.08
C LYS A 9 13.56 -16.30 -1.51
N ASN A 10 14.12 -15.26 -2.10
CA ASN A 10 15.31 -14.57 -1.60
C ASN A 10 15.07 -13.93 -0.23
N ASN A 11 13.86 -13.44 0.00
CA ASN A 11 13.46 -12.76 1.24
C ASN A 11 12.64 -13.66 2.18
N ARG A 12 12.67 -14.99 2.01
CA ARG A 12 11.75 -15.93 2.68
C ARG A 12 11.70 -15.80 4.21
N ILE A 13 12.85 -15.59 4.85
CA ILE A 13 12.93 -15.46 6.31
C ILE A 13 12.19 -14.20 6.76
N TRP A 14 12.39 -13.09 6.06
CA TRP A 14 11.73 -11.82 6.36
C TRP A 14 10.24 -11.84 6.04
N VAL A 15 9.84 -12.57 4.98
CA VAL A 15 8.42 -12.80 4.66
C VAL A 15 7.73 -13.59 5.77
N LEU A 16 8.36 -14.68 6.24
CA LEU A 16 7.82 -15.49 7.33
C LEU A 16 7.75 -14.70 8.65
N ALA A 17 8.81 -13.96 8.99
CA ALA A 17 8.84 -13.11 10.18
C ALA A 17 7.75 -12.03 10.11
N TYR A 18 7.61 -11.36 8.97
CA TYR A 18 6.64 -10.30 8.74
C TYR A 18 5.20 -10.80 8.86
N ILE A 19 4.87 -11.96 8.24
CA ILE A 19 3.53 -12.56 8.32
C ILE A 19 3.26 -13.09 9.73
N GLY A 20 4.23 -13.78 10.34
CA GLY A 20 4.07 -14.34 11.69
C GLY A 20 3.83 -13.27 12.76
N LEU A 21 4.60 -12.17 12.71
CA LEU A 21 4.39 -11.02 13.61
C LEU A 21 3.03 -10.34 13.34
N GLY A 22 2.61 -10.23 12.08
CA GLY A 22 1.31 -9.67 11.75
C GLY A 22 0.14 -10.50 12.29
N ILE A 23 0.20 -11.83 12.13
CA ILE A 23 -0.82 -12.73 12.71
C ILE A 23 -0.85 -12.59 14.23
N PHE A 24 0.31 -12.56 14.88
CA PHE A 24 0.41 -12.38 16.33
C PHE A 24 -0.15 -11.01 16.76
N ASN A 25 0.19 -9.94 16.07
CA ASN A 25 -0.31 -8.59 16.36
C ASN A 25 -1.83 -8.50 16.17
N ALA A 26 -2.39 -9.13 15.13
CA ALA A 26 -3.83 -9.18 14.90
C ALA A 26 -4.56 -9.94 16.03
N PHE A 27 -3.99 -11.06 16.49
CA PHE A 27 -4.51 -11.78 17.64
C PHE A 27 -4.47 -10.94 18.91
N MET A 28 -3.31 -10.33 19.22
CA MET A 28 -3.12 -9.50 20.42
C MET A 28 -4.02 -8.27 20.43
N ALA A 29 -4.28 -7.66 19.28
CA ALA A 29 -5.19 -6.53 19.16
C ALA A 29 -6.63 -6.90 19.55
N ASN A 30 -7.11 -8.03 19.09
CA ASN A 30 -8.45 -8.55 19.44
C ASN A 30 -8.49 -9.03 20.89
N TYR A 31 -7.46 -9.71 21.36
CA TYR A 31 -7.35 -10.18 22.75
C TYR A 31 -7.33 -9.00 23.75
N LYS A 32 -6.61 -7.92 23.42
CA LYS A 32 -6.62 -6.68 24.19
C LYS A 32 -8.03 -6.10 24.33
N THR A 33 -8.82 -6.12 23.24
CA THR A 33 -10.20 -5.61 23.23
C THR A 33 -11.13 -6.50 24.06
N ASP A 34 -11.04 -7.83 23.94
CA ASP A 34 -11.80 -8.78 24.78
C ASP A 34 -11.49 -8.60 26.26
N TYR A 35 -10.20 -8.43 26.59
CA TYR A 35 -9.82 -8.23 27.99
C TYR A 35 -10.25 -6.87 28.53
N PHE A 36 -10.23 -5.83 27.71
CA PHE A 36 -10.75 -4.51 28.06
C PHE A 36 -12.25 -4.55 28.41
N GLN A 37 -13.02 -5.31 27.63
CA GLN A 37 -14.42 -5.55 27.92
C GLN A 37 -14.60 -6.19 29.30
N LYS A 38 -13.80 -7.21 29.63
CA LYS A 38 -13.85 -7.86 30.96
C LYS A 38 -13.52 -6.88 32.11
N VAL A 39 -12.61 -5.95 31.89
CA VAL A 39 -12.29 -4.90 32.85
C VAL A 39 -13.49 -3.96 33.06
N ILE A 40 -14.18 -3.55 31.98
CA ILE A 40 -15.38 -2.72 32.06
C ILE A 40 -16.52 -3.45 32.77
N ASP A 41 -16.77 -4.71 32.41
CA ASP A 41 -17.83 -5.53 33.03
C ASP A 41 -17.55 -5.75 34.53
N GLY A 42 -16.28 -5.98 34.89
CA GLY A 42 -15.85 -6.13 36.26
C GLY A 42 -16.01 -4.81 37.07
N LEU A 43 -15.82 -3.66 36.44
CA LEU A 43 -16.11 -2.35 37.04
C LEU A 43 -17.61 -2.14 37.30
N ALA A 44 -18.43 -2.47 36.30
CA ALA A 44 -19.89 -2.33 36.37
C ALA A 44 -20.52 -3.24 37.45
N THR A 45 -19.96 -4.44 37.64
CA THR A 45 -20.43 -5.44 38.62
C THR A 45 -19.75 -5.35 40.00
N GLY A 46 -18.76 -4.42 40.16
CA GLY A 46 -18.00 -4.30 41.41
C GLY A 46 -17.04 -5.48 41.68
N THR A 47 -16.80 -6.34 40.70
CA THR A 47 -15.94 -7.54 40.83
C THR A 47 -14.49 -7.34 40.29
N LEU A 48 -14.16 -6.11 39.87
CA LEU A 48 -12.85 -5.80 39.35
C LEU A 48 -11.78 -5.93 40.43
N THR A 49 -10.81 -6.82 40.18
CA THR A 49 -9.64 -6.99 41.06
C THR A 49 -8.48 -6.13 40.59
N PHE A 50 -7.63 -5.68 41.51
CA PHE A 50 -6.41 -4.96 41.20
C PHE A 50 -5.48 -5.76 40.25
N ALA A 51 -5.44 -7.08 40.44
CA ALA A 51 -4.73 -8.00 39.52
C ALA A 51 -5.24 -7.93 38.08
N GLY A 52 -6.55 -7.77 37.87
CA GLY A 52 -7.15 -7.63 36.54
C GLY A 52 -6.66 -6.36 35.82
N VAL A 53 -6.54 -5.25 36.53
CA VAL A 53 -6.01 -3.98 35.99
C VAL A 53 -4.53 -4.11 35.61
N ILE A 54 -3.71 -4.74 36.48
CA ILE A 54 -2.29 -4.99 36.19
C ILE A 54 -2.15 -5.88 34.95
N THR A 55 -2.93 -6.95 34.86
CA THR A 55 -2.90 -7.86 33.72
C THR A 55 -3.24 -7.14 32.42
N TYR A 56 -4.22 -6.24 32.45
CA TYR A 56 -4.53 -5.40 31.27
C TYR A 56 -3.34 -4.49 30.91
N GLY A 57 -2.71 -3.86 31.89
CA GLY A 57 -1.51 -3.05 31.68
C GLY A 57 -0.36 -3.84 31.04
N LEU A 58 -0.14 -5.09 31.45
CA LEU A 58 0.85 -5.99 30.86
C LEU A 58 0.50 -6.35 29.40
N ILE A 59 -0.77 -6.62 29.09
CA ILE A 59 -1.23 -6.89 27.73
C ILE A 59 -0.95 -5.67 26.83
N LEU A 60 -1.24 -4.45 27.32
CA LEU A 60 -0.94 -3.22 26.59
C LEU A 60 0.57 -3.09 26.31
N LEU A 61 1.39 -3.29 27.33
CA LEU A 61 2.83 -3.20 27.22
C LEU A 61 3.38 -4.19 26.19
N VAL A 62 2.96 -5.46 26.24
CA VAL A 62 3.35 -6.47 25.26
C VAL A 62 2.92 -6.05 23.85
N ASN A 63 1.68 -5.57 23.69
CA ASN A 63 1.19 -5.14 22.38
C ASN A 63 2.03 -3.98 21.81
N TYR A 64 2.39 -2.99 22.61
CA TYR A 64 3.23 -1.87 22.16
C TYR A 64 4.66 -2.29 21.84
N CYS A 65 5.26 -3.17 22.65
CA CYS A 65 6.59 -3.72 22.39
C CYS A 65 6.62 -4.50 21.07
N MET A 66 5.61 -5.32 20.82
CA MET A 66 5.52 -6.11 19.58
C MET A 66 5.32 -5.22 18.35
N ASN A 67 4.50 -4.17 18.44
CA ASN A 67 4.36 -3.20 17.35
C ASN A 67 5.68 -2.47 17.04
N TYR A 68 6.49 -2.19 18.07
CA TYR A 68 7.82 -1.59 17.87
C TYR A 68 8.79 -2.56 17.17
N LEU A 69 8.83 -3.81 17.62
CA LEU A 69 9.69 -4.85 17.02
C LEU A 69 9.33 -5.17 15.56
N ASP A 70 8.08 -4.96 15.21
CA ASP A 70 7.56 -5.23 13.88
C ASP A 70 8.08 -4.27 12.79
N ASN A 71 8.46 -3.05 13.17
CA ASN A 71 8.96 -2.05 12.23
C ASN A 71 10.23 -2.50 11.49
N TYR A 72 11.11 -3.25 12.14
CA TYR A 72 12.36 -3.67 11.52
C TYR A 72 12.17 -4.70 10.40
N PRO A 73 11.47 -5.84 10.60
CA PRO A 73 11.15 -6.79 9.52
C PRO A 73 10.35 -6.15 8.39
N GLU A 74 9.40 -5.27 8.72
CA GLU A 74 8.59 -4.55 7.73
C GLU A 74 9.48 -3.73 6.79
N LYS A 75 10.29 -2.84 7.33
CA LYS A 75 11.15 -1.97 6.54
C LYS A 75 12.21 -2.76 5.76
N LYS A 76 12.80 -3.75 6.37
CA LYS A 76 13.81 -4.58 5.71
C LYS A 76 13.22 -5.36 4.54
N LEU A 77 12.01 -5.89 4.69
CA LEU A 77 11.31 -6.60 3.62
C LEU A 77 10.85 -5.66 2.51
N GLU A 78 10.29 -4.49 2.86
CA GLU A 78 9.85 -3.47 1.91
C GLU A 78 10.99 -3.02 0.98
N TYR A 79 12.12 -2.62 1.59
CA TYR A 79 13.29 -2.19 0.84
C TYR A 79 13.97 -3.34 0.10
N GLY A 80 14.02 -4.53 0.68
CA GLY A 80 14.57 -5.73 0.05
C GLY A 80 13.82 -6.05 -1.25
N ILE A 81 12.51 -6.10 -1.22
CA ILE A 81 11.67 -6.33 -2.41
C ILE A 81 11.89 -5.23 -3.47
N TYR A 82 11.94 -3.96 -3.06
CA TYR A 82 12.18 -2.86 -3.98
C TYR A 82 13.54 -2.95 -4.68
N LEU A 83 14.60 -3.23 -3.93
CA LEU A 83 15.96 -3.38 -4.47
C LEU A 83 16.09 -4.63 -5.35
N ASP A 84 15.45 -5.74 -4.99
CA ASP A 84 15.42 -6.95 -5.81
C ASP A 84 14.74 -6.70 -7.18
N PHE A 85 13.67 -5.90 -7.21
CA PHE A 85 13.08 -5.47 -8.49
C PHE A 85 14.04 -4.60 -9.31
N LYS A 86 14.81 -3.71 -8.68
CA LYS A 86 15.84 -2.91 -9.37
C LYS A 86 16.93 -3.82 -9.97
N LEU A 87 17.43 -4.77 -9.18
CA LEU A 87 18.45 -5.74 -9.65
C LEU A 87 17.93 -6.60 -10.81
N LEU A 88 16.69 -7.07 -10.71
CA LEU A 88 16.05 -7.81 -11.80
C LEU A 88 15.91 -6.98 -13.07
N SER A 89 15.53 -5.72 -12.93
CA SER A 89 15.42 -4.78 -14.06
C SER A 89 16.79 -4.54 -14.69
N LEU A 90 17.83 -4.34 -13.89
CA LEU A 90 19.21 -4.16 -14.35
C LEU A 90 19.71 -5.40 -15.09
N ARG A 91 19.48 -6.60 -14.53
CA ARG A 91 19.80 -7.87 -15.19
C ARG A 91 19.08 -8.01 -16.54
N LYS A 92 17.83 -7.57 -16.63
CA LYS A 92 17.08 -7.61 -17.89
C LYS A 92 17.67 -6.63 -18.91
N ILE A 93 18.07 -5.44 -18.49
CA ILE A 93 18.69 -4.44 -19.36
C ILE A 93 20.05 -4.93 -19.89
N SER A 94 20.85 -5.62 -19.08
CA SER A 94 22.14 -6.17 -19.53
C SER A 94 22.02 -7.22 -20.67
N THR A 95 20.82 -7.71 -20.93
CA THR A 95 20.53 -8.64 -22.03
C THR A 95 19.91 -7.98 -23.27
N ILE A 96 19.69 -6.66 -23.24
CA ILE A 96 19.15 -5.90 -24.37
C ILE A 96 20.29 -5.56 -25.34
N ASP A 97 20.00 -5.60 -26.63
CA ASP A 97 20.96 -5.24 -27.69
C ASP A 97 21.34 -3.75 -27.59
N TYR A 98 22.61 -3.45 -27.87
CA TYR A 98 23.15 -2.09 -27.74
C TYR A 98 22.43 -1.06 -28.61
N THR A 99 21.99 -1.44 -29.79
CA THR A 99 21.21 -0.59 -30.68
C THR A 99 19.85 -0.19 -30.11
N GLU A 100 19.17 -1.09 -29.42
CA GLU A 100 17.92 -0.79 -28.71
C GLU A 100 18.16 0.05 -27.46
N TYR A 101 19.24 -0.24 -26.72
CA TYR A 101 19.66 0.57 -25.58
C TYR A 101 19.87 2.04 -25.98
N GLN A 102 20.60 2.30 -27.06
CA GLN A 102 20.83 3.66 -27.55
C GLN A 102 19.54 4.39 -27.95
N LYS A 103 18.59 3.69 -28.61
CA LYS A 103 17.30 4.27 -28.99
C LYS A 103 16.45 4.72 -27.80
N ILE A 104 16.51 3.99 -26.70
CA ILE A 104 15.71 4.30 -25.50
C ILE A 104 16.31 5.46 -24.70
N GLY A 105 17.62 5.56 -24.63
CA GLY A 105 18.37 6.56 -23.86
C GLY A 105 18.45 6.24 -22.37
N THR A 106 19.59 6.53 -21.76
CA THR A 106 19.90 6.19 -20.36
C THR A 106 18.91 6.77 -19.37
N GLY A 107 18.52 8.04 -19.52
CA GLY A 107 17.60 8.71 -18.61
C GLY A 107 16.21 8.05 -18.58
N LYS A 108 15.69 7.68 -19.74
CA LYS A 108 14.38 6.99 -19.85
C LYS A 108 14.44 5.58 -19.28
N LEU A 109 15.56 4.88 -19.42
CA LEU A 109 15.76 3.56 -18.81
C LEU A 109 15.81 3.63 -17.29
N VAL A 110 16.55 4.57 -16.71
CA VAL A 110 16.62 4.77 -15.26
C VAL A 110 15.23 5.06 -14.70
N GLN A 111 14.47 5.95 -15.33
CA GLN A 111 13.10 6.26 -14.92
C GLN A 111 12.17 5.04 -15.02
N ARG A 112 12.30 4.21 -16.07
CA ARG A 112 11.51 2.97 -16.20
C ARG A 112 11.86 1.95 -15.11
N ILE A 113 13.15 1.80 -14.75
CA ILE A 113 13.59 0.93 -13.65
C ILE A 113 12.97 1.42 -12.35
N GLU A 114 13.04 2.72 -12.06
CA GLU A 114 12.52 3.32 -10.84
C GLU A 114 11.00 3.12 -10.70
N ASN A 115 10.27 3.50 -11.73
CA ASN A 115 8.81 3.35 -11.77
C ASN A 115 8.37 1.89 -11.72
N GLY A 116 9.05 1.01 -12.47
CA GLY A 116 8.76 -0.43 -12.48
C GLY A 116 9.04 -1.09 -11.13
N SER A 117 10.15 -0.75 -10.49
CA SER A 117 10.52 -1.30 -9.18
C SER A 117 9.57 -0.82 -8.07
N SER A 118 9.18 0.45 -8.12
CA SER A 118 8.18 1.01 -7.20
C SER A 118 6.81 0.37 -7.40
N ALA A 119 6.37 0.19 -8.65
CA ALA A 119 5.11 -0.50 -8.96
C ALA A 119 5.16 -1.96 -8.50
N GLY A 120 6.25 -2.68 -8.75
CA GLY A 120 6.47 -4.06 -8.31
C GLY A 120 6.40 -4.19 -6.78
N ARG A 121 7.10 -3.31 -6.03
CA ARG A 121 6.99 -3.24 -4.57
C ARG A 121 5.54 -2.99 -4.13
N ASN A 122 4.85 -2.04 -4.72
CA ASN A 122 3.48 -1.70 -4.34
C ASN A 122 2.53 -2.90 -4.52
N VAL A 123 2.67 -3.66 -5.61
CA VAL A 123 1.84 -4.85 -5.85
C VAL A 123 2.21 -5.98 -4.88
N VAL A 124 3.49 -6.29 -4.71
CA VAL A 124 3.90 -7.45 -3.91
C VAL A 124 3.81 -7.15 -2.42
N PHE A 125 4.38 -6.03 -1.98
CA PHE A 125 4.47 -5.71 -0.56
C PHE A 125 3.20 -5.02 -0.06
N ASN A 126 2.81 -3.86 -0.64
CA ASN A 126 1.71 -3.05 -0.13
C ASN A 126 0.33 -3.68 -0.39
N PHE A 127 0.19 -4.53 -1.42
CA PHE A 127 -1.08 -5.20 -1.67
C PHE A 127 -1.07 -6.64 -1.14
N TRP A 128 -0.30 -7.56 -1.74
CA TRP A 128 -0.39 -8.99 -1.41
C TRP A 128 0.09 -9.33 0.01
N LEU A 129 1.28 -8.85 0.40
CA LEU A 129 1.81 -9.20 1.72
C LEU A 129 1.02 -8.52 2.84
N ARG A 130 0.59 -7.26 2.68
CA ARG A 130 -0.28 -6.60 3.65
C ARG A 130 -1.66 -7.24 3.76
N LEU A 131 -2.24 -7.66 2.64
CA LEU A 131 -3.52 -8.38 2.67
C LEU A 131 -3.43 -9.65 3.51
N ILE A 132 -2.37 -10.46 3.29
CA ILE A 132 -2.16 -11.73 4.03
C ILE A 132 -1.83 -11.47 5.50
N ARG A 133 -1.04 -10.43 5.79
CA ARG A 133 -0.56 -10.12 7.13
C ARG A 133 -1.59 -9.42 8.02
N ASP A 134 -2.25 -8.39 7.48
CA ASP A 134 -3.08 -7.49 8.28
C ASP A 134 -4.56 -7.81 8.10
N LEU A 135 -5.04 -7.86 6.86
CA LEU A 135 -6.48 -7.93 6.60
C LEU A 135 -7.06 -9.31 6.92
N LEU A 136 -6.46 -10.39 6.42
CA LEU A 136 -6.98 -11.73 6.63
C LEU A 136 -6.98 -12.15 8.12
N PRO A 137 -5.86 -12.02 8.88
CA PRO A 137 -5.87 -12.40 10.30
C PRO A 137 -6.80 -11.51 11.13
N THR A 138 -6.86 -10.20 10.84
CA THR A 138 -7.75 -9.29 11.56
C THR A 138 -9.21 -9.69 11.39
N ILE A 139 -9.67 -10.01 10.18
CA ILE A 139 -11.03 -10.48 9.94
C ILE A 139 -11.29 -11.78 10.68
N VAL A 140 -10.39 -12.76 10.56
CA VAL A 140 -10.55 -14.09 11.19
C VAL A 140 -10.66 -13.97 12.72
N PHE A 141 -9.73 -13.23 13.33
CA PHE A 141 -9.75 -13.06 14.79
C PHE A 141 -10.92 -12.20 15.26
N SER A 142 -11.26 -11.12 14.54
CA SER A 142 -12.43 -10.30 14.90
C SER A 142 -13.71 -11.11 14.88
N VAL A 143 -13.94 -11.92 13.83
CA VAL A 143 -15.11 -12.81 13.74
C VAL A 143 -15.09 -13.83 14.88
N TYR A 144 -13.94 -14.43 15.20
CA TYR A 144 -13.80 -15.39 16.29
C TYR A 144 -14.16 -14.78 17.66
N PHE A 145 -13.60 -13.62 17.98
CA PHE A 145 -13.84 -12.97 19.28
C PHE A 145 -15.28 -12.46 19.41
N ILE A 146 -15.85 -11.90 18.35
CA ILE A 146 -17.25 -11.44 18.36
C ILE A 146 -18.23 -12.62 18.45
N TRP A 147 -17.96 -13.73 17.75
CA TRP A 147 -18.76 -14.96 17.88
C TRP A 147 -18.81 -15.48 19.31
N LYS A 148 -17.70 -15.35 20.04
CA LYS A 148 -17.62 -15.76 21.45
C LYS A 148 -18.49 -14.88 22.36
N ILE A 149 -18.69 -13.62 22.00
CA ILE A 149 -19.51 -12.68 22.80
C ILE A 149 -21.00 -12.88 22.47
N ASP A 150 -21.36 -12.75 21.19
CA ASP A 150 -22.74 -12.89 20.73
C ASP A 150 -22.81 -13.34 19.25
N LYS A 151 -23.57 -14.41 19.03
CA LYS A 151 -23.78 -14.96 17.68
C LYS A 151 -24.61 -14.04 16.79
N ILE A 152 -25.61 -13.36 17.37
CA ILE A 152 -26.52 -12.48 16.62
C ILE A 152 -25.74 -11.27 16.08
N ILE A 153 -24.90 -10.67 16.94
CA ILE A 153 -24.03 -9.55 16.55
C ILE A 153 -23.09 -9.97 15.42
N THR A 154 -22.56 -11.21 15.46
CA THR A 154 -21.69 -11.73 14.40
C THR A 154 -22.41 -11.80 13.05
N TYR A 155 -23.66 -12.26 13.02
CA TYR A 155 -24.43 -12.30 11.78
C TYR A 155 -24.72 -10.90 11.23
N ILE A 156 -25.08 -9.94 12.09
CA ILE A 156 -25.33 -8.55 11.67
C ILE A 156 -24.06 -7.95 11.08
N LEU A 157 -22.90 -8.17 11.69
CA LEU A 157 -21.62 -7.69 11.19
C LEU A 157 -21.25 -8.36 9.86
N PHE A 158 -21.48 -9.65 9.71
CA PHE A 158 -21.21 -10.36 8.45
C PHE A 158 -22.02 -9.77 7.28
N VAL A 159 -23.31 -9.52 7.50
CA VAL A 159 -24.17 -8.87 6.51
C VAL A 159 -23.68 -7.45 6.22
N GLY A 160 -23.29 -6.69 7.26
CA GLY A 160 -22.72 -5.35 7.10
C GLY A 160 -21.43 -5.34 6.25
N TYR A 161 -20.52 -6.26 6.50
CA TYR A 161 -19.29 -6.39 5.69
C TYR A 161 -19.60 -6.77 4.24
N MET A 162 -20.60 -7.62 4.00
CA MET A 162 -21.01 -7.99 2.65
C MET A 162 -21.57 -6.78 1.87
N LEU A 163 -22.38 -5.95 2.54
CA LEU A 163 -22.89 -4.70 1.96
C LEU A 163 -21.75 -3.72 1.65
N ILE A 164 -20.83 -3.51 2.59
CA ILE A 164 -19.67 -2.65 2.39
C ILE A 164 -18.82 -3.14 1.21
N PHE A 165 -18.60 -4.46 1.09
CA PHE A 165 -17.85 -5.05 -0.01
C PHE A 165 -18.52 -4.75 -1.37
N ILE A 166 -19.84 -4.91 -1.48
CA ILE A 166 -20.59 -4.62 -2.71
C ILE A 166 -20.50 -3.13 -3.06
N ILE A 167 -20.73 -2.23 -2.09
CA ILE A 167 -20.67 -0.78 -2.29
C ILE A 167 -19.25 -0.39 -2.72
N THR A 168 -18.20 -0.92 -2.05
CA THR A 168 -16.81 -0.64 -2.40
C THR A 168 -16.48 -1.06 -3.83
N ASN A 169 -16.94 -2.23 -4.28
CA ASN A 169 -16.71 -2.66 -5.67
C ASN A 169 -17.38 -1.75 -6.69
N ILE A 170 -18.57 -1.23 -6.39
CA ILE A 170 -19.25 -0.25 -7.26
C ILE A 170 -18.45 1.05 -7.30
N LEU A 171 -18.04 1.58 -6.14
CA LEU A 171 -17.25 2.81 -6.05
C LEU A 171 -15.89 2.68 -6.74
N LEU A 172 -15.22 1.52 -6.63
CA LEU A 172 -13.94 1.28 -7.31
C LEU A 172 -14.07 1.41 -8.83
N LYS A 173 -15.15 0.90 -9.45
CA LYS A 173 -15.37 1.08 -10.90
C LYS A 173 -15.45 2.57 -11.28
N PHE A 174 -16.06 3.38 -10.44
CA PHE A 174 -16.15 4.83 -10.64
C PHE A 174 -14.78 5.50 -10.50
N LEU A 175 -14.03 5.14 -9.45
CA LEU A 175 -12.68 5.65 -9.20
C LEU A 175 -11.70 5.29 -10.32
N TYR A 176 -11.79 4.09 -10.91
CA TYR A 176 -10.92 3.70 -12.03
C TYR A 176 -11.13 4.59 -13.26
N LYS A 177 -12.37 4.96 -13.59
CA LYS A 177 -12.66 5.89 -14.70
C LYS A 177 -12.06 7.29 -14.46
N ILE A 178 -12.18 7.79 -13.23
CA ILE A 178 -11.60 9.08 -12.84
C ILE A 178 -10.09 9.02 -12.92
N LYS A 179 -9.47 7.95 -12.39
CA LYS A 179 -8.02 7.75 -12.40
C LYS A 179 -7.44 7.66 -13.81
N GLU A 180 -8.12 6.97 -14.72
CA GLU A 180 -7.73 6.90 -16.14
C GLU A 180 -7.72 8.30 -16.77
N LYS A 181 -8.77 9.11 -16.52
CA LYS A 181 -8.86 10.49 -17.01
C LYS A 181 -7.74 11.37 -16.44
N ILE A 182 -7.41 11.20 -15.15
CA ILE A 182 -6.31 11.93 -14.50
C ILE A 182 -4.97 11.52 -15.13
N LEU A 183 -4.69 10.23 -15.32
CA LEU A 183 -3.44 9.74 -15.91
C LEU A 183 -3.23 10.29 -17.32
N ASN A 184 -4.26 10.28 -18.17
CA ASN A 184 -4.18 10.83 -19.51
C ASN A 184 -3.89 12.35 -19.48
N SER A 185 -4.48 13.07 -18.53
CA SER A 185 -4.24 14.51 -18.36
C SER A 185 -2.82 14.80 -17.79
N GLU A 186 -2.31 13.95 -16.88
CA GLU A 186 -0.94 14.05 -16.38
C GLU A 186 0.09 13.74 -17.46
N GLU A 187 -0.18 12.78 -18.35
CA GLU A 187 0.68 12.47 -19.49
C GLU A 187 0.75 13.67 -20.47
N LEU A 188 -0.38 14.27 -20.79
CA LEU A 188 -0.45 15.48 -21.61
C LEU A 188 0.29 16.67 -20.97
N PHE A 189 0.11 16.88 -19.67
CA PHE A 189 0.81 17.93 -18.93
C PHE A 189 2.32 17.72 -18.97
N ASN A 190 2.78 16.51 -18.70
CA ASN A 190 4.21 16.17 -18.76
C ASN A 190 4.77 16.29 -20.17
N HIS A 191 4.00 15.92 -21.19
CA HIS A 191 4.41 16.10 -22.58
C HIS A 191 4.66 17.58 -22.91
N PHE A 192 3.74 18.48 -22.53
CA PHE A 192 3.92 19.91 -22.75
C PHE A 192 5.08 20.49 -21.95
N LEU A 193 5.30 20.04 -20.70
CA LEU A 193 6.45 20.46 -19.90
C LEU A 193 7.77 20.06 -20.55
N VAL A 194 7.93 18.77 -20.89
CA VAL A 194 9.16 18.27 -21.51
C VAL A 194 9.44 18.97 -22.83
N ARG A 195 8.41 19.14 -23.66
CA ARG A 195 8.51 19.86 -24.92
C ARG A 195 8.93 21.32 -24.70
N GLY A 196 8.33 22.01 -23.72
CA GLY A 196 8.69 23.39 -23.37
C GLY A 196 10.16 23.53 -22.95
N PHE A 197 10.72 22.55 -22.25
CA PHE A 197 12.13 22.52 -21.89
C PHE A 197 13.04 22.17 -23.07
N MET A 198 12.70 21.17 -23.86
CA MET A 198 13.53 20.72 -24.98
C MET A 198 13.59 21.73 -26.12
N GLU A 199 12.48 22.41 -26.39
CA GLU A 199 12.36 23.37 -27.49
C GLU A 199 12.40 24.83 -26.98
N MET A 200 12.94 25.09 -25.79
CA MET A 200 12.95 26.43 -25.15
C MET A 200 13.54 27.50 -26.04
N LEU A 201 14.65 27.21 -26.70
CA LEU A 201 15.33 28.14 -27.63
C LEU A 201 14.42 28.50 -28.83
N VAL A 202 13.77 27.48 -29.41
CA VAL A 202 12.89 27.64 -30.58
C VAL A 202 11.67 28.49 -30.19
N PHE A 203 11.04 28.20 -29.04
CA PHE A 203 9.89 28.96 -28.56
C PHE A 203 10.22 30.36 -28.15
N ARG A 204 11.44 30.66 -27.65
CA ARG A 204 11.91 32.01 -27.38
C ARG A 204 12.12 32.80 -28.65
N MET A 205 12.79 32.19 -29.65
CA MET A 205 13.05 32.86 -30.94
C MET A 205 11.77 33.12 -31.73
N SER A 206 10.82 32.20 -31.70
CA SER A 206 9.53 32.29 -32.40
C SER A 206 8.46 33.08 -31.61
N LYS A 207 8.76 33.59 -30.41
CA LYS A 207 7.81 34.26 -29.48
C LYS A 207 6.55 33.45 -29.15
N GLN A 208 6.61 32.13 -29.29
CA GLN A 208 5.46 31.22 -29.04
C GLN A 208 5.41 30.65 -27.60
N PHE A 209 6.35 30.98 -26.74
CA PHE A 209 6.43 30.52 -25.36
C PHE A 209 5.14 30.77 -24.52
N PRO A 210 4.48 31.97 -24.66
CA PRO A 210 3.22 32.21 -23.95
C PRO A 210 2.08 31.27 -24.36
N SER A 211 2.05 30.86 -25.63
CA SER A 211 1.08 29.89 -26.15
C SER A 211 1.26 28.49 -25.53
N GLU A 212 2.52 28.06 -25.36
CA GLU A 212 2.84 26.77 -24.80
C GLU A 212 2.56 26.73 -23.27
N ILE A 213 2.82 27.82 -22.56
CA ILE A 213 2.42 27.99 -21.15
C ILE A 213 0.88 27.90 -21.01
N LYS A 214 0.14 28.50 -21.94
CA LYS A 214 -1.34 28.44 -21.91
C LYS A 214 -1.86 27.00 -22.08
N LYS A 215 -1.26 26.21 -22.97
CA LYS A 215 -1.60 24.77 -23.16
C LYS A 215 -1.29 23.95 -21.90
N THR A 216 -0.11 24.18 -21.30
CA THR A 216 0.29 23.53 -20.05
C THR A 216 -0.65 23.89 -18.90
N ARG A 217 -1.08 25.16 -18.82
CA ARG A 217 -2.05 25.63 -17.83
C ARG A 217 -3.42 24.97 -18.00
N SER A 218 -3.91 24.87 -19.24
CA SER A 218 -5.19 24.17 -19.53
C SER A 218 -5.11 22.68 -19.14
N ALA A 219 -4.00 21.99 -19.42
CA ALA A 219 -3.79 20.61 -18.99
C ALA A 219 -3.79 20.50 -17.45
N LYS A 220 -3.16 21.44 -16.72
CA LYS A 220 -3.21 21.52 -15.26
C LYS A 220 -4.65 21.69 -14.75
N GLU A 221 -5.43 22.59 -15.34
CA GLU A 221 -6.82 22.84 -14.94
C GLU A 221 -7.70 21.59 -15.12
N ASN A 222 -7.49 20.83 -16.20
CA ASN A 222 -8.15 19.55 -16.43
C ASN A 222 -7.80 18.49 -15.37
N ILE A 223 -6.55 18.45 -14.89
CA ILE A 223 -6.13 17.56 -13.80
C ILE A 223 -6.83 17.97 -12.50
N VAL A 224 -6.81 19.26 -12.16
CA VAL A 224 -7.42 19.78 -10.93
C VAL A 224 -8.91 19.52 -10.91
N SER A 225 -9.62 19.85 -12.00
CA SER A 225 -11.08 19.63 -12.12
C SER A 225 -11.50 18.13 -12.09
N SER A 226 -10.57 17.24 -12.38
CA SER A 226 -10.83 15.79 -12.33
C SER A 226 -10.46 15.17 -10.98
N LYS A 227 -9.71 15.90 -10.11
CA LYS A 227 -9.35 15.48 -8.74
C LYS A 227 -10.30 16.03 -7.67
N VAL A 228 -11.10 17.03 -8.00
CA VAL A 228 -12.15 17.63 -7.17
C VAL A 228 -13.51 17.06 -7.55
#